data_cf9b21c50a344b17fc3c30d9f9155c46
#
_entry.id   cf9b21c50a344b17fc3c30d9f9155c46
#
_cell.length_a   1.000
_cell.length_b   1.000
_cell.length_c   1.000
_cell.angle_alpha   90.00
_cell.angle_beta   90.00
_cell.angle_gamma   90.00
#
_symmetry.space_group_name_H-M   'P 1'
#
loop_
_entity.id
_entity.type
_entity.pdbx_description
1 polymer ?
#
loop_
_entity_poly.entity_id
_entity_poly.type
_entity_poly.pdbx_seq_one_letter_code
_entity_poly.pdbx_strand_id
1 'polypeptide(L)'
;MNRLAVFDCDGTLVDSAANICLAMERCFESHALACPPRPTIRRVVGLSLVEAVRTLHPEGPHEQHLALAEDYKRAFQTLRAEGLVTEPLFDGIAGAITALDAAGWLLGVATGKSDRGLAFCLDHHGLSPHFVTLQTA
;
A
#
# COMPACT_ATOMS: atom_id res chain seq x y z
N MET A 1 -13.44 -17.55 24.05
CA MET A 1 -12.49 -17.85 22.96
C MET A 1 -12.13 -16.55 22.26
N ASN A 2 -10.86 -16.27 22.12
CA ASN A 2 -10.40 -15.09 21.38
C ASN A 2 -10.46 -15.36 19.88
N ARG A 3 -11.00 -14.40 19.13
CA ARG A 3 -11.05 -14.44 17.67
C ARG A 3 -10.19 -13.31 17.14
N LEU A 4 -9.39 -13.60 16.13
CA LEU A 4 -8.52 -12.63 15.47
C LEU A 4 -8.87 -12.56 14.00
N ALA A 5 -9.03 -11.33 13.48
CA ALA A 5 -9.13 -11.07 12.06
C ALA A 5 -7.94 -10.21 11.63
N VAL A 6 -7.22 -10.66 10.61
CA VAL A 6 -6.07 -9.95 10.07
C VAL A 6 -6.38 -9.49 8.65
N PHE A 7 -6.18 -8.20 8.39
CA PHE A 7 -6.49 -7.58 7.11
C PHE A 7 -5.19 -7.13 6.41
N ASP A 8 -5.16 -7.26 5.10
CA ASP A 8 -4.24 -6.47 4.30
C ASP A 8 -4.76 -5.02 4.20
N CYS A 9 -3.93 -4.09 3.77
CA CYS A 9 -4.33 -2.68 3.64
C CYS A 9 -4.69 -2.34 2.19
N ASP A 10 -3.70 -2.27 1.31
CA ASP A 10 -3.90 -1.89 -0.09
C ASP A 10 -4.73 -2.95 -0.83
N GLY A 11 -5.82 -2.55 -1.45
CA GLY A 11 -6.72 -3.45 -2.15
C GLY A 11 -7.67 -4.26 -1.26
N THR A 12 -7.62 -4.05 0.05
CA THR A 12 -8.50 -4.71 1.03
C THR A 12 -9.25 -3.69 1.87
N LEU A 13 -8.53 -2.90 2.66
CA LEU A 13 -9.14 -1.82 3.46
C LEU A 13 -9.36 -0.58 2.60
N VAL A 14 -8.38 -0.22 1.78
CA VAL A 14 -8.40 1.01 0.98
C VAL A 14 -8.14 0.73 -0.49
N ASP A 15 -8.71 1.58 -1.33
CA ASP A 15 -8.46 1.62 -2.77
C ASP A 15 -7.33 2.61 -3.04
N SER A 16 -6.10 2.09 -3.07
CA SER A 16 -4.88 2.86 -3.32
C SER A 16 -4.31 2.67 -4.73
N ALA A 17 -5.00 1.92 -5.58
CA ALA A 17 -4.48 1.52 -6.89
C ALA A 17 -4.05 2.70 -7.77
N ALA A 18 -4.83 3.78 -7.80
CA ALA A 18 -4.51 4.96 -8.60
C ALA A 18 -3.22 5.64 -8.13
N ASN A 19 -3.01 5.77 -6.83
CA ASN A 19 -1.80 6.37 -6.27
C ASN A 19 -0.57 5.51 -6.51
N ILE A 20 -0.71 4.20 -6.37
CA ILE A 20 0.37 3.24 -6.65
C ILE A 20 0.78 3.32 -8.11
N CYS A 21 -0.19 3.35 -9.02
CA CYS A 21 0.09 3.49 -10.46
C CYS A 21 0.83 4.80 -10.76
N LEU A 22 0.36 5.91 -10.21
CA LEU A 22 0.97 7.23 -10.43
C LEU A 22 2.41 7.28 -9.88
N ALA A 23 2.65 6.77 -8.69
CA ALA A 23 4.00 6.72 -8.10
C ALA A 23 4.93 5.84 -8.93
N MET A 24 4.44 4.71 -9.44
CA MET A 24 5.23 3.82 -10.28
C MET A 24 5.56 4.46 -11.64
N GLU A 25 4.58 5.14 -12.24
CA GLU A 25 4.78 5.88 -13.48
C GLU A 25 5.86 6.96 -13.32
N ARG A 26 5.80 7.75 -12.26
CA ARG A 26 6.83 8.77 -11.96
C ARG A 26 8.20 8.16 -11.71
N CYS A 27 8.25 7.04 -11.01
CA CYS A 27 9.47 6.31 -10.73
C CYS A 27 10.15 5.84 -12.01
N PHE A 28 9.42 5.18 -12.90
CA PHE A 28 9.96 4.69 -14.17
C PHE A 28 10.40 5.84 -15.07
N GLU A 29 9.61 6.92 -15.12
CA GLU A 29 9.96 8.11 -15.89
C GLU A 29 11.28 8.72 -15.42
N SER A 30 11.53 8.78 -14.12
CA SER A 30 12.78 9.31 -13.57
C SER A 30 14.02 8.49 -13.95
N HIS A 31 13.84 7.24 -14.35
CA HIS A 31 14.88 6.36 -14.86
C HIS A 31 14.89 6.26 -16.39
N ALA A 32 14.11 7.07 -17.08
CA ALA A 32 13.95 7.02 -18.54
C ALA A 32 13.55 5.61 -19.05
N LEU A 33 12.75 4.90 -18.27
CA LEU A 33 12.24 3.58 -18.59
C LEU A 33 10.76 3.66 -18.98
N ALA A 34 10.37 2.83 -19.95
CA ALA A 34 8.97 2.67 -20.30
C ALA A 34 8.24 1.98 -19.16
N CYS A 35 7.21 2.65 -18.63
CA CYS A 35 6.41 2.07 -17.55
C CYS A 35 5.37 1.09 -18.12
N PRO A 36 5.22 -0.10 -17.52
CA PRO A 36 4.12 -0.99 -17.88
C PRO A 36 2.75 -0.33 -17.73
N PRO A 37 1.73 -0.79 -18.45
CA PRO A 37 0.38 -0.23 -18.33
C PRO A 37 -0.20 -0.48 -16.93
N ARG A 38 -1.11 0.38 -16.52
CA ARG A 38 -1.71 0.33 -15.17
C ARG A 38 -2.32 -1.03 -14.79
N PRO A 39 -2.99 -1.77 -15.68
CA PRO A 39 -3.44 -3.12 -15.33
C PRO A 39 -2.33 -4.06 -14.89
N THR A 40 -1.15 -3.94 -15.50
CA THR A 40 0.02 -4.72 -15.12
C THR A 40 0.58 -4.30 -13.76
N ILE A 41 0.64 -2.98 -13.49
CA ILE A 41 1.05 -2.45 -12.18
C ILE A 41 0.12 -2.97 -11.08
N ARG A 42 -1.19 -2.96 -11.31
CA ARG A 42 -2.18 -3.44 -10.34
C ARG A 42 -1.96 -4.90 -9.93
N ARG A 43 -1.44 -5.73 -10.82
CA ARG A 43 -1.20 -7.16 -10.54
C ARG A 43 -0.08 -7.41 -9.54
N VAL A 44 0.82 -6.44 -9.35
CA VAL A 44 1.94 -6.57 -8.41
C VAL A 44 1.66 -5.93 -7.05
N VAL A 45 0.50 -5.31 -6.87
CA VAL A 45 0.06 -4.78 -5.59
C VAL A 45 -0.04 -5.93 -4.59
N GLY A 46 0.56 -5.75 -3.41
CA GLY A 46 0.64 -6.80 -2.39
C GLY A 46 1.98 -7.51 -2.32
N LEU A 47 2.79 -7.45 -3.38
CA LEU A 47 4.18 -7.92 -3.31
C LEU A 47 5.03 -6.91 -2.52
N SER A 48 6.15 -7.38 -1.98
CA SER A 48 7.16 -6.45 -1.46
C SER A 48 7.64 -5.55 -2.61
N LEU A 49 8.07 -4.33 -2.28
CA LEU A 49 8.34 -3.32 -3.30
C LEU A 49 9.44 -3.75 -4.29
N VAL A 50 10.52 -4.35 -3.81
CA VAL A 50 11.61 -4.82 -4.69
C VAL A 50 11.11 -5.93 -5.62
N GLU A 51 10.29 -6.85 -5.12
CA GLU A 51 9.69 -7.91 -5.94
C GLU A 51 8.74 -7.35 -6.98
N ALA A 52 7.93 -6.35 -6.60
CA ALA A 52 7.04 -5.67 -7.52
C ALA A 52 7.82 -5.01 -8.66
N VAL A 53 8.87 -4.27 -8.34
CA VAL A 53 9.72 -3.61 -9.34
C VAL A 53 10.41 -4.62 -10.24
N ARG A 54 10.93 -5.70 -9.68
CA ARG A 54 11.56 -6.78 -10.46
C ARG A 54 10.57 -7.40 -11.44
N THR A 55 9.35 -7.61 -11.02
CA THR A 55 8.30 -8.16 -11.87
C THR A 55 7.94 -7.20 -13.02
N LEU A 56 7.91 -5.91 -12.74
CA LEU A 56 7.60 -4.87 -13.74
C LEU A 56 8.75 -4.59 -14.70
N HIS A 57 9.99 -4.81 -14.27
CA HIS A 57 11.20 -4.55 -15.07
C HIS A 57 12.22 -5.68 -14.89
N PRO A 58 11.92 -6.88 -15.40
CA PRO A 58 12.78 -8.07 -15.19
C PRO A 58 14.14 -7.98 -15.89
N GLU A 59 14.27 -7.17 -16.94
CA GLU A 59 15.52 -7.06 -17.72
C GLU A 59 16.62 -6.31 -16.98
N GLY A 60 16.28 -5.51 -15.98
CA GLY A 60 17.26 -4.70 -15.26
C GLY A 60 18.07 -5.51 -14.24
N PRO A 61 19.28 -5.02 -13.89
CA PRO A 61 20.06 -5.63 -12.83
C PRO A 61 19.43 -5.34 -11.45
N HIS A 62 19.81 -6.15 -10.47
CA HIS A 62 19.29 -6.01 -9.10
C HIS A 62 19.50 -4.60 -8.52
N GLU A 63 20.66 -3.99 -8.80
CA GLU A 63 20.97 -2.62 -8.36
C GLU A 63 19.96 -1.60 -8.88
N GLN A 64 19.51 -1.77 -10.12
CA GLN A 64 18.48 -0.92 -10.70
C GLN A 64 17.13 -1.16 -10.03
N HIS A 65 16.80 -2.39 -9.69
CA HIS A 65 15.57 -2.69 -8.95
C HIS A 65 15.55 -2.02 -7.58
N LEU A 66 16.69 -2.01 -6.87
CA LEU A 66 16.82 -1.30 -5.60
C LEU A 66 16.67 0.22 -5.77
N ALA A 67 17.30 0.79 -6.79
CA ALA A 67 17.19 2.22 -7.09
C ALA A 67 15.74 2.61 -7.44
N LEU A 68 15.06 1.81 -8.26
CA LEU A 68 13.66 2.02 -8.58
C LEU A 68 12.77 1.96 -7.33
N ALA A 69 13.03 1.02 -6.44
CA ALA A 69 12.28 0.91 -5.19
C ALA A 69 12.44 2.15 -4.31
N GLU A 70 13.66 2.69 -4.20
CA GLU A 70 13.91 3.92 -3.44
C GLU A 70 13.22 5.13 -4.09
N ASP A 71 13.28 5.25 -5.40
CA ASP A 71 12.65 6.36 -6.11
C ASP A 71 11.13 6.27 -6.09
N TYR A 72 10.57 5.06 -6.09
CA TYR A 72 9.13 4.87 -5.85
C TYR A 72 8.71 5.41 -4.49
N LYS A 73 9.47 5.12 -3.44
CA LYS A 73 9.19 5.63 -2.10
C LYS A 73 9.22 7.17 -2.08
N ARG A 74 10.20 7.77 -2.73
CA ARG A 74 10.31 9.23 -2.84
C ARG A 74 9.15 9.82 -3.63
N ALA A 75 8.78 9.19 -4.74
CA ALA A 75 7.65 9.62 -5.55
C ALA A 75 6.35 9.59 -4.74
N PHE A 76 6.13 8.54 -3.95
CA PHE A 76 4.95 8.41 -3.11
C PHE A 76 4.94 9.47 -1.99
N GLN A 77 6.09 9.73 -1.36
CA GLN A 77 6.23 10.78 -0.35
C GLN A 77 5.94 12.17 -0.94
N THR A 78 6.44 12.43 -2.14
CA THR A 78 6.19 13.69 -2.86
C THR A 78 4.70 13.85 -3.16
N LEU A 79 4.05 12.81 -3.67
CA LEU A 79 2.60 12.83 -3.91
C LEU A 79 1.81 13.11 -2.64
N ARG A 80 2.23 12.51 -1.52
CA ARG A 80 1.59 12.74 -0.23
C ARG A 80 1.77 14.18 0.23
N ALA A 81 2.97 14.73 0.10
CA ALA A 81 3.26 16.13 0.44
C ALA A 81 2.47 17.12 -0.43
N GLU A 82 2.22 16.78 -1.69
CA GLU A 82 1.41 17.58 -2.62
C GLU A 82 -0.10 17.41 -2.38
N GLY A 83 -0.53 16.57 -1.45
CA GLY A 83 -1.93 16.29 -1.17
C GLY A 83 -2.63 15.46 -2.23
N LEU A 84 -1.88 14.74 -3.06
CA LEU A 84 -2.40 13.96 -4.17
C LEU A 84 -2.63 12.47 -3.84
N VAL A 85 -2.29 12.05 -2.62
CA VAL A 85 -2.55 10.67 -2.18
C VAL A 85 -3.97 10.56 -1.67
N THR A 86 -4.79 9.79 -2.38
CA THR A 86 -6.13 9.43 -1.96
C THR A 86 -6.21 7.93 -1.79
N GLU A 87 -6.53 7.50 -0.59
CA GLU A 87 -6.68 6.08 -0.25
C GLU A 87 -8.06 5.90 0.40
N PRO A 88 -9.15 5.98 -0.39
CA PRO A 88 -10.49 5.84 0.16
C PRO A 88 -10.74 4.43 0.65
N LEU A 89 -11.48 4.30 1.74
CA LEU A 89 -11.94 2.98 2.20
C LEU A 89 -12.88 2.38 1.16
N PHE A 90 -12.78 1.07 0.97
CA PHE A 90 -13.82 0.37 0.23
C PHE A 90 -15.15 0.46 0.98
N ASP A 91 -16.25 0.42 0.24
CA ASP A 91 -17.59 0.49 0.81
C ASP A 91 -17.80 -0.60 1.87
N GLY A 92 -18.35 -0.19 3.01
CA GLY A 92 -18.65 -1.10 4.11
C GLY A 92 -17.49 -1.44 5.04
N ILE A 93 -16.25 -1.05 4.73
CA ILE A 93 -15.09 -1.40 5.54
C ILE A 93 -15.15 -0.75 6.93
N ALA A 94 -15.45 0.54 7.03
CA ALA A 94 -15.55 1.21 8.33
C ALA A 94 -16.58 0.56 9.23
N GLY A 95 -17.75 0.22 8.68
CA GLY A 95 -18.79 -0.47 9.40
C GLY A 95 -18.40 -1.89 9.83
N ALA A 96 -17.72 -2.62 8.95
CA ALA A 96 -17.26 -3.98 9.25
C ALA A 96 -16.20 -3.99 10.38
N ILE A 97 -15.25 -3.07 10.35
CA ILE A 97 -14.21 -2.96 11.39
C ILE A 97 -14.87 -2.63 12.74
N THR A 98 -15.76 -1.65 12.76
CA THR A 98 -16.48 -1.25 13.98
C THR A 98 -17.33 -2.41 14.54
N ALA A 99 -18.03 -3.13 13.67
CA ALA A 99 -18.86 -4.26 14.07
C ALA A 99 -18.04 -5.41 14.65
N LEU A 100 -16.92 -5.75 14.03
CA LEU A 100 -16.03 -6.81 14.53
C LEU A 100 -15.41 -6.43 15.87
N ASP A 101 -14.97 -5.20 16.04
CA ASP A 101 -14.43 -4.71 17.30
C ASP A 101 -15.48 -4.76 18.40
N ALA A 102 -16.68 -4.28 18.13
CA ALA A 102 -17.80 -4.32 19.07
C ALA A 102 -18.22 -5.77 19.43
N ALA A 103 -18.02 -6.71 18.52
CA ALA A 103 -18.30 -8.14 18.77
C ALA A 103 -17.17 -8.86 19.53
N GLY A 104 -16.12 -8.13 19.93
CA GLY A 104 -15.02 -8.68 20.73
C GLY A 104 -13.89 -9.34 19.91
N TRP A 105 -13.87 -9.17 18.59
CA TRP A 105 -12.76 -9.64 17.78
C TRP A 105 -11.51 -8.79 18.03
N LEU A 106 -10.36 -9.45 18.09
CA LEU A 106 -9.08 -8.78 17.98
C LEU A 106 -8.79 -8.54 16.50
N LEU A 107 -8.33 -7.33 16.17
CA LEU A 107 -8.08 -6.95 14.78
C LEU A 107 -6.61 -6.62 14.57
N GLY A 108 -6.06 -7.07 13.43
CA GLY A 108 -4.70 -6.79 13.04
C GLY A 108 -4.59 -6.44 11.56
N VAL A 109 -3.49 -5.84 11.19
CA VAL A 109 -3.11 -5.57 9.79
C VAL A 109 -1.79 -6.26 9.51
N ALA A 110 -1.71 -6.95 8.37
CA ALA A 110 -0.46 -7.49 7.83
C ALA A 110 -0.36 -7.02 6.38
N THR A 111 0.66 -6.26 6.05
CA THR A 111 0.75 -5.56 4.76
C THR A 111 2.19 -5.40 4.29
N GLY A 112 2.39 -5.33 2.97
CA GLY A 112 3.65 -4.91 2.37
C GLY A 112 3.89 -3.39 2.42
N LYS A 113 2.92 -2.62 2.90
CA LYS A 113 3.02 -1.17 3.08
C LYS A 113 4.05 -0.82 4.16
N SER A 114 4.70 0.34 4.04
CA SER A 114 5.63 0.82 5.07
C SER A 114 4.90 1.22 6.35
N ASP A 115 5.64 1.23 7.48
CA ASP A 115 5.10 1.71 8.77
C ASP A 115 4.47 3.10 8.64
N ARG A 116 5.18 4.03 8.01
CA ARG A 116 4.72 5.41 7.83
C ARG A 116 3.46 5.47 6.98
N GLY A 117 3.42 4.72 5.88
CA GLY A 117 2.28 4.70 4.99
C GLY A 117 1.04 4.10 5.65
N LEU A 118 1.21 3.04 6.43
CA LEU A 118 0.11 2.41 7.16
C LEU A 118 -0.43 3.34 8.24
N ALA A 119 0.45 3.95 9.05
CA ALA A 119 0.04 4.89 10.09
C ALA A 119 -0.73 6.06 9.49
N PHE A 120 -0.24 6.66 8.41
CA PHE A 120 -0.93 7.74 7.72
C PHE A 120 -2.34 7.33 7.28
N CYS A 121 -2.46 6.16 6.68
CA CYS A 121 -3.73 5.63 6.17
C CYS A 121 -4.74 5.38 7.32
N LEU A 122 -4.33 4.65 8.34
CA LEU A 122 -5.21 4.30 9.45
C LEU A 122 -5.63 5.53 10.26
N ASP A 123 -4.71 6.46 10.50
CA ASP A 123 -5.01 7.71 11.23
C ASP A 123 -5.97 8.60 10.43
N HIS A 124 -5.75 8.71 9.13
CA HIS A 124 -6.63 9.49 8.26
C HIS A 124 -8.08 9.00 8.30
N HIS A 125 -8.30 7.68 8.39
CA HIS A 125 -9.63 7.08 8.44
C HIS A 125 -10.14 6.84 9.86
N GLY A 126 -9.37 7.20 10.90
CA GLY A 126 -9.77 6.97 12.28
C GLY A 126 -9.82 5.51 12.68
N LEU A 127 -9.09 4.63 12.00
CA LEU A 127 -9.14 3.19 12.24
C LEU A 127 -8.08 2.69 13.22
N SER A 128 -7.03 3.48 13.50
CA SER A 128 -5.92 3.05 14.35
C SER A 128 -6.34 2.45 15.68
N PRO A 129 -7.32 3.01 16.43
CA PRO A 129 -7.72 2.46 17.73
C PRO A 129 -8.31 1.04 17.66
N HIS A 130 -8.79 0.60 16.51
CA HIS A 130 -9.41 -0.72 16.37
C HIS A 130 -8.41 -1.87 16.24
N PHE A 131 -7.15 -1.58 15.89
CA PHE A 131 -6.15 -2.60 15.62
C PHE A 131 -5.19 -2.77 16.80
N VAL A 132 -5.00 -4.03 17.23
CA VAL A 132 -4.12 -4.38 18.35
C VAL A 132 -2.72 -4.75 17.88
N THR A 133 -2.53 -5.05 16.58
CA THR A 133 -1.23 -5.39 16.00
C THR A 133 -1.16 -4.91 14.57
N LEU A 134 0.01 -4.38 14.19
CA LEU A 134 0.32 -3.91 12.85
C LEU A 134 1.63 -4.55 12.41
N GLN A 135 1.60 -5.31 11.31
CA GLN A 135 2.77 -5.95 10.73
C GLN A 135 3.02 -5.38 9.35
N THR A 136 4.18 -4.78 9.16
CA THR A 136 4.58 -4.11 7.92
C THR A 136 5.82 -4.75 7.31
N ALA A 137 6.17 -4.32 6.12
CA ALA A 137 7.38 -4.78 5.46
C ALA A 137 8.64 -4.10 6.00
#